data_5d62916c971b95b95d7997ffdae94baa
#
_entry.id   5d62916c971b95b95d7997ffdae94baa
#
_cell.length_a   1.000
_cell.length_b   1.000
_cell.length_c   1.000
_cell.angle_alpha   90.00
_cell.angle_beta   90.00
_cell.angle_gamma   90.00
#
_symmetry.space_group_name_H-M   'P 1'
#
loop_
_entity.id
_entity.type
_entity.pdbx_description
1 polymer ?
#
loop_
_entity_poly.entity_id
_entity_poly.type
_entity_poly.pdbx_seq_one_letter_code
_entity_poly.pdbx_strand_id
1 'polypeptide(L)'
;MNDYISFDVDFLGNDGSMEYNRYLKTLEITMHGAPFNANHMSGITLAKKIQQVLRNPVGHNLIHLDEINEIRLYCCWGAFGGAVSIANLLATYLNKTVRAYDSRYCPPGAAGGYDNKDKIFLPQPKNFIRKNAHRVLHFTSNSVILPICRVTRR
;
A
#
# COMPACT_ATOMS: atom_id res chain seq x y z
N MET A 1 4.00 -23.10 14.39
CA MET A 1 4.64 -21.76 14.46
C MET A 1 3.88 -20.85 13.52
N ASN A 2 3.43 -19.72 13.97
CA ASN A 2 2.67 -18.80 13.10
C ASN A 2 3.68 -18.05 12.21
N ASP A 3 3.59 -18.24 10.89
CA ASP A 3 4.50 -17.63 9.93
C ASP A 3 4.21 -16.14 9.70
N TYR A 4 3.12 -15.64 10.27
CA TYR A 4 2.68 -14.25 10.16
C TYR A 4 2.82 -13.51 11.49
N ILE A 5 3.24 -12.25 11.39
CA ILE A 5 3.18 -11.27 12.47
C ILE A 5 2.16 -10.22 12.07
N SER A 6 1.07 -10.12 12.82
CA SER A 6 0.05 -9.09 12.63
C SER A 6 0.40 -7.84 13.44
N PHE A 7 0.20 -6.67 12.83
CA PHE A 7 0.36 -5.37 13.48
C PHE A 7 -1.01 -4.80 13.81
N ASP A 8 -1.20 -4.39 15.05
CA ASP A 8 -2.40 -3.65 15.46
C ASP A 8 -2.24 -2.19 15.04
N VAL A 9 -2.93 -1.81 13.96
CA VAL A 9 -2.86 -0.47 13.37
C VAL A 9 -4.26 0.02 13.00
N ASP A 10 -4.53 1.29 13.26
CA ASP A 10 -5.82 1.93 13.05
C ASP A 10 -5.92 2.72 11.74
N PHE A 11 -4.79 3.15 11.18
CA PHE A 11 -4.76 4.01 9.99
C PHE A 11 -5.18 3.31 8.68
N LEU A 12 -5.32 1.99 8.68
CA LEU A 12 -5.76 1.22 7.51
C LEU A 12 -7.28 1.13 7.39
N GLY A 13 -8.03 1.59 8.40
CA GLY A 13 -9.49 1.48 8.47
C GLY A 13 -9.96 0.16 9.07
N ASN A 14 -11.27 0.04 9.27
CA ASN A 14 -11.86 -1.08 10.00
C ASN A 14 -11.62 -2.45 9.37
N ASP A 15 -11.52 -2.50 8.04
CA ASP A 15 -11.29 -3.74 7.27
C ASP A 15 -9.84 -3.86 6.80
N GLY A 16 -8.96 -3.00 7.28
CA GLY A 16 -7.56 -3.00 6.93
C GLY A 16 -6.73 -3.91 7.81
N SER A 17 -5.65 -4.45 7.26
CA SER A 17 -4.67 -5.25 8.00
C SER A 17 -3.26 -4.99 7.51
N MET A 18 -2.30 -5.17 8.40
CA MET A 18 -0.88 -5.14 8.11
C MET A 18 -0.24 -6.37 8.76
N GLU A 19 0.36 -7.22 7.92
CA GLU A 19 0.92 -8.49 8.35
C GLU A 19 2.28 -8.72 7.70
N TYR A 20 3.21 -9.28 8.46
CA TYR A 20 4.52 -9.67 7.93
C TYR A 20 4.63 -11.19 7.84
N ASN A 21 4.87 -11.67 6.64
CA ASN A 21 5.16 -13.08 6.38
C ASN A 21 6.66 -13.34 6.58
N ARG A 22 7.01 -14.08 7.61
CA ARG A 22 8.41 -14.38 7.97
C ARG A 22 9.13 -15.21 6.92
N TYR A 23 8.42 -16.15 6.32
CA TYR A 23 8.99 -17.08 5.33
C TYR A 23 9.32 -16.36 4.03
N LEU A 24 8.36 -15.60 3.51
CA LEU A 24 8.54 -14.84 2.26
C LEU A 24 9.27 -13.51 2.46
N LYS A 25 9.41 -13.06 3.69
CA LYS A 25 9.92 -11.71 4.04
C LYS A 25 9.12 -10.61 3.33
N THR A 26 7.81 -10.77 3.29
CA THR A 26 6.89 -9.84 2.66
C THR A 26 6.03 -9.13 3.71
N LEU A 27 5.86 -7.82 3.55
CA LEU A 27 4.88 -7.05 4.30
C LEU A 27 3.61 -6.94 3.47
N GLU A 28 2.53 -7.52 3.97
CA GLU A 28 1.23 -7.55 3.31
C GLU A 28 0.31 -6.50 3.94
N ILE A 29 -0.22 -5.60 3.13
CA ILE A 29 -1.07 -4.50 3.58
C ILE A 29 -2.36 -4.56 2.80
N THR A 30 -3.48 -4.74 3.53
CA THR A 30 -4.83 -4.74 2.96
C THR A 30 -5.55 -3.49 3.42
N MET A 31 -6.18 -2.76 2.50
CA MET A 31 -6.91 -1.55 2.80
C MET A 31 -7.81 -1.12 1.65
N HIS A 32 -8.76 -0.26 1.94
CA HIS A 32 -9.53 0.39 0.88
C HIS A 32 -8.70 1.43 0.14
N GLY A 33 -8.93 1.55 -1.16
CA GLY A 33 -8.23 2.52 -2.00
C GLY A 33 -9.11 3.10 -3.09
N ALA A 34 -8.66 4.25 -3.56
CA ALA A 34 -9.15 4.96 -4.73
C ALA A 34 -7.95 5.42 -5.56
N PRO A 35 -8.14 5.88 -6.78
CA PRO A 35 -7.04 6.46 -7.53
C PRO A 35 -6.30 7.53 -6.70
N PHE A 36 -4.98 7.36 -6.59
CA PHE A 36 -4.05 8.25 -5.86
C PHE A 36 -4.22 8.33 -4.35
N ASN A 37 -5.14 7.56 -3.74
CA ASN A 37 -5.26 7.56 -2.31
C ASN A 37 -5.61 6.16 -1.75
N ALA A 38 -5.12 5.86 -0.57
CA ALA A 38 -5.39 4.65 0.15
C ALA A 38 -5.92 5.02 1.54
N ASN A 39 -7.16 4.68 1.82
CA ASN A 39 -7.89 5.09 3.02
C ASN A 39 -7.70 6.58 3.36
N HIS A 40 -7.94 7.46 2.37
CA HIS A 40 -7.76 8.92 2.45
C HIS A 40 -6.30 9.41 2.66
N MET A 41 -5.32 8.52 2.50
CA MET A 41 -3.89 8.87 2.61
C MET A 41 -3.22 8.87 1.24
N SER A 42 -2.27 9.79 1.04
CA SER A 42 -1.32 9.70 -0.07
C SER A 42 -0.33 8.55 0.14
N GLY A 43 0.33 8.09 -0.92
CA GLY A 43 1.36 7.07 -0.81
C GLY A 43 2.51 7.46 0.12
N ILE A 44 2.86 8.75 0.19
CA ILE A 44 3.90 9.26 1.10
C ILE A 44 3.42 9.20 2.56
N THR A 45 2.19 9.60 2.83
CA THR A 45 1.61 9.54 4.18
C THR A 45 1.53 8.10 4.66
N LEU A 46 1.08 7.19 3.81
CA LEU A 46 1.06 5.75 4.10
C LEU A 46 2.47 5.23 4.41
N ALA A 47 3.46 5.58 3.60
CA ALA A 47 4.84 5.17 3.81
C ALA A 47 5.40 5.65 5.16
N LYS A 48 5.13 6.90 5.55
CA LYS A 48 5.53 7.45 6.86
C LYS A 48 4.90 6.69 8.01
N LYS A 49 3.62 6.36 7.91
CA LYS A 49 2.90 5.60 8.95
C LYS A 49 3.44 4.18 9.09
N ILE A 50 3.68 3.48 7.99
CA ILE A 50 4.31 2.16 7.99
C ILE A 50 5.69 2.23 8.65
N GLN A 51 6.52 3.19 8.26
CA GLN A 51 7.85 3.37 8.83
C GLN A 51 7.79 3.65 10.34
N GLN A 52 6.81 4.42 10.80
CA GLN A 52 6.59 4.71 12.21
C GLN A 52 6.22 3.45 12.99
N VAL A 53 5.32 2.61 12.47
CA VAL A 53 4.94 1.33 13.09
C VAL A 53 6.14 0.41 13.21
N LEU A 54 6.95 0.28 12.17
CA LEU A 54 8.14 -0.57 12.18
C LEU A 54 9.26 -0.07 13.09
N ARG A 55 9.35 1.25 13.33
CA ARG A 55 10.33 1.85 14.26
C ARG A 55 9.91 1.81 15.72
N ASN A 56 8.62 1.85 15.99
CA ASN A 56 8.06 1.87 17.33
C ASN A 56 7.13 0.68 17.54
N PRO A 57 7.66 -0.54 17.59
CA PRO A 57 6.83 -1.71 17.75
C PRO A 57 6.20 -1.72 19.13
N VAL A 58 4.89 -1.79 19.17
CA VAL A 58 4.15 -2.10 20.38
C VAL A 58 4.15 -3.62 20.52
N GLY A 59 4.87 -4.15 21.49
CA GLY A 59 4.98 -5.58 21.73
C GLY A 59 6.33 -6.20 21.32
N HIS A 60 6.41 -7.54 21.32
CA HIS A 60 7.66 -8.29 21.13
C HIS A 60 8.07 -8.53 19.67
N ASN A 61 7.35 -7.97 18.71
CA ASN A 61 7.57 -8.25 17.28
C ASN A 61 8.32 -7.09 16.60
N LEU A 62 9.61 -7.03 16.83
CA LEU A 62 10.52 -6.11 16.16
C LEU A 62 10.79 -6.64 14.73
N ILE A 63 10.23 -5.97 13.73
CA ILE A 63 10.58 -6.18 12.33
C ILE A 63 11.23 -4.90 11.83
N HIS A 64 12.47 -5.02 11.39
CA HIS A 64 13.17 -3.92 10.75
C HIS A 64 12.79 -3.84 9.27
N LEU A 65 12.71 -2.62 8.75
CA LEU A 65 12.42 -2.41 7.32
C LEU A 65 13.41 -3.17 6.41
N ASP A 66 14.65 -3.34 6.85
CA ASP A 66 15.69 -4.06 6.10
C ASP A 66 15.41 -5.56 5.95
N GLU A 67 14.61 -6.14 6.83
CA GLU A 67 14.19 -7.54 6.75
C GLU A 67 13.11 -7.79 5.71
N ILE A 68 12.44 -6.73 5.25
CA ILE A 68 11.36 -6.81 4.28
C ILE A 68 11.95 -6.77 2.87
N ASN A 69 11.69 -7.81 2.08
CA ASN A 69 12.12 -7.90 0.68
C ASN A 69 11.11 -7.22 -0.26
N GLU A 70 9.83 -7.41 -0.03
CA GLU A 70 8.74 -6.92 -0.86
C GLU A 70 7.57 -6.46 0.00
N ILE A 71 6.90 -5.40 -0.42
CA ILE A 71 5.62 -4.96 0.14
C ILE A 71 4.53 -5.33 -0.85
N ARG A 72 3.50 -6.03 -0.39
CA ARG A 72 2.31 -6.35 -1.17
C ARG A 72 1.15 -5.49 -0.72
N LEU A 73 0.70 -4.63 -1.61
CA LEU A 73 -0.38 -3.69 -1.33
C LEU A 73 -1.67 -4.20 -1.98
N TYR A 74 -2.54 -4.79 -1.17
CA TYR A 74 -3.87 -5.25 -1.54
C TYR A 74 -4.87 -4.10 -1.37
N CYS A 75 -4.87 -3.21 -2.35
CA CYS A 75 -5.62 -1.97 -2.33
C CYS A 75 -6.16 -1.72 -3.75
N CYS A 76 -7.44 -1.35 -3.85
CA CYS A 76 -7.98 -0.93 -5.14
C CYS A 76 -7.17 0.27 -5.67
N TRP A 77 -6.82 0.23 -6.95
CA TRP A 77 -6.12 1.33 -7.63
C TRP A 77 -4.73 1.67 -7.09
N GLY A 78 -4.13 0.81 -6.27
CA GLY A 78 -2.81 1.08 -5.67
C GLY A 78 -1.69 1.33 -6.68
N ALA A 79 -1.77 0.71 -7.85
CA ALA A 79 -0.82 0.88 -8.97
C ALA A 79 -1.28 1.91 -10.01
N PHE A 80 -2.47 2.50 -9.87
CA PHE A 80 -3.01 3.45 -10.82
C PHE A 80 -2.24 4.77 -10.81
N GLY A 81 -1.90 5.28 -11.98
CA GLY A 81 -1.18 6.55 -12.12
C GLY A 81 0.33 6.39 -12.33
N GLY A 82 0.83 5.17 -12.45
CA GLY A 82 2.24 4.90 -12.79
C GLY A 82 3.22 5.55 -11.82
N ALA A 83 3.98 6.53 -12.29
CA ALA A 83 5.02 7.21 -11.50
C ALA A 83 4.49 7.95 -10.25
N VAL A 84 3.22 8.35 -10.23
CA VAL A 84 2.59 9.05 -9.10
C VAL A 84 1.60 8.18 -8.34
N SER A 85 1.56 6.88 -8.66
CA SER A 85 0.73 5.92 -7.95
C SER A 85 1.13 5.78 -6.49
N ILE A 86 0.19 5.33 -5.66
CA ILE A 86 0.46 5.00 -4.26
C ILE A 86 1.63 4.03 -4.15
N ALA A 87 1.63 2.98 -4.97
CA ALA A 87 2.66 1.95 -4.95
C ALA A 87 4.05 2.50 -5.31
N ASN A 88 4.16 3.35 -6.32
CA ASN A 88 5.46 3.93 -6.70
C ASN A 88 6.00 4.89 -5.65
N LEU A 89 5.12 5.71 -5.05
CA LEU A 89 5.50 6.60 -3.95
C LEU A 89 5.92 5.81 -2.70
N LEU A 90 5.20 4.74 -2.39
CA LEU A 90 5.53 3.84 -1.29
C LEU A 90 6.88 3.16 -1.52
N ALA A 91 7.09 2.60 -2.71
CA ALA A 91 8.36 1.96 -3.10
C ALA A 91 9.54 2.92 -2.97
N THR A 92 9.37 4.12 -3.49
CA THR A 92 10.44 5.13 -3.50
C THR A 92 10.75 5.65 -2.10
N TYR A 93 9.73 5.94 -1.30
CA TYR A 93 9.92 6.48 0.04
C TYR A 93 10.55 5.46 0.99
N LEU A 94 10.09 4.21 0.96
CA LEU A 94 10.59 3.13 1.81
C LEU A 94 11.84 2.43 1.25
N ASN A 95 12.22 2.75 0.01
CA ASN A 95 13.30 2.07 -0.72
C ASN A 95 13.08 0.54 -0.76
N LYS A 96 11.86 0.12 -1.11
CA LYS A 96 11.44 -1.29 -1.19
C LYS A 96 10.69 -1.56 -2.48
N THR A 97 10.77 -2.79 -2.96
CA THR A 97 9.89 -3.26 -4.03
C THR A 97 8.45 -3.32 -3.54
N VAL A 98 7.51 -2.78 -4.32
CA VAL A 98 6.09 -2.81 -4.01
C VAL A 98 5.33 -3.47 -5.13
N ARG A 99 4.48 -4.43 -4.80
CA ARG A 99 3.54 -5.08 -5.69
C ARG A 99 2.14 -4.57 -5.41
N ALA A 100 1.42 -4.11 -6.43
CA ALA A 100 0.09 -3.54 -6.29
C ALA A 100 -0.76 -3.74 -7.55
N TYR A 101 -2.02 -3.35 -7.49
CA TYR A 101 -3.01 -3.55 -8.56
C TYR A 101 -3.46 -2.21 -9.13
N ASP A 102 -3.69 -2.12 -10.44
CA ASP A 102 -4.09 -0.89 -11.13
C ASP A 102 -5.61 -0.74 -11.35
N SER A 103 -6.35 -1.70 -10.84
CA SER A 103 -7.81 -1.76 -10.91
C SER A 103 -8.39 -2.12 -9.54
N ARG A 104 -9.66 -2.47 -9.51
CA ARG A 104 -10.28 -3.00 -8.29
C ARG A 104 -9.59 -4.29 -7.87
N TYR A 105 -9.16 -4.34 -6.63
CA TYR A 105 -8.68 -5.57 -6.02
C TYR A 105 -9.88 -6.38 -5.50
N CYS A 106 -9.98 -7.63 -5.92
CA CYS A 106 -10.93 -8.59 -5.37
C CYS A 106 -10.16 -9.74 -4.72
N PRO A 107 -10.44 -10.03 -3.44
CA PRO A 107 -9.85 -11.20 -2.80
C PRO A 107 -10.21 -12.48 -3.54
N PRO A 108 -9.34 -13.50 -3.53
CA PRO A 108 -9.64 -14.81 -4.09
C PRO A 108 -10.95 -15.36 -3.50
N GLY A 109 -11.83 -15.88 -4.37
CA GLY A 109 -13.13 -16.42 -3.96
C GLY A 109 -14.28 -15.41 -3.86
N ALA A 110 -14.04 -14.11 -4.03
CA ALA A 110 -15.10 -13.13 -4.16
C ALA A 110 -15.85 -13.29 -5.47
N ALA A 111 -17.18 -13.26 -5.41
CA ALA A 111 -18.01 -13.31 -6.62
C ALA A 111 -17.73 -12.09 -7.52
N GLY A 112 -17.33 -12.32 -8.76
CA GLY A 112 -17.06 -11.24 -9.72
C GLY A 112 -15.62 -11.20 -10.23
N GLY A 113 -14.92 -12.34 -10.20
CA GLY A 113 -13.56 -12.59 -10.68
C GLY A 113 -12.96 -11.52 -11.60
N TYR A 114 -12.38 -10.50 -11.01
CA TYR A 114 -11.54 -9.57 -11.74
C TYR A 114 -10.17 -10.19 -11.91
N ASP A 115 -9.64 -10.05 -13.12
CA ASP A 115 -8.26 -10.42 -13.41
C ASP A 115 -7.34 -9.46 -12.63
N ASN A 116 -6.97 -9.86 -11.43
CA ASN A 116 -6.08 -9.09 -10.54
C ASN A 116 -4.67 -9.08 -11.13
N LYS A 117 -4.46 -8.24 -12.14
CA LYS A 117 -3.14 -8.02 -12.71
C LYS A 117 -2.34 -7.13 -11.77
N ASP A 118 -1.33 -7.72 -11.17
CA ASP A 118 -0.38 -7.00 -10.34
C ASP A 118 0.69 -6.31 -11.18
N LYS A 119 1.19 -5.21 -10.65
CA LYS A 119 2.35 -4.47 -11.17
C LYS A 119 3.40 -4.36 -10.08
N ILE A 120 4.66 -4.42 -10.48
CA ILE A 120 5.81 -4.31 -9.59
C ILE A 120 6.43 -2.93 -9.76
N PHE A 121 6.64 -2.24 -8.65
CA PHE A 121 7.29 -0.95 -8.57
C PHE A 121 8.62 -1.08 -7.84
N LEU A 122 9.68 -0.67 -8.51
CA LEU A 122 11.01 -0.57 -7.92
C LEU A 122 11.24 0.83 -7.36
N PRO A 123 12.07 0.97 -6.32
CA PRO A 123 12.43 2.28 -5.80
C PRO A 123 13.01 3.18 -6.89
N GLN A 124 12.51 4.40 -6.97
CA GLN A 124 13.06 5.44 -7.84
C GLN A 124 14.24 6.15 -7.17
N PRO A 125 15.07 6.90 -7.92
CA PRO A 125 16.16 7.70 -7.35
C PRO A 125 15.68 8.58 -6.19
N LYS A 126 16.53 8.79 -5.19
CA LYS A 126 16.21 9.54 -3.95
C LYS A 126 15.58 10.93 -4.19
N ASN A 127 15.91 11.57 -5.31
CA ASN A 127 15.39 12.89 -5.66
C ASN A 127 14.09 12.84 -6.48
N PHE A 128 13.56 11.64 -6.77
CA PHE A 128 12.36 11.46 -7.60
C PHE A 128 11.15 12.22 -7.03
N ILE A 129 10.86 12.05 -5.74
CA ILE A 129 9.73 12.72 -5.10
C ILE A 129 9.90 14.24 -5.16
N ARG A 130 11.10 14.74 -4.88
CA ARG A 130 11.39 16.18 -4.95
C ARG A 130 11.23 16.74 -6.37
N LYS A 131 11.77 16.05 -7.37
CA LYS A 131 11.65 16.46 -8.78
C LYS A 131 10.22 16.45 -9.30
N ASN A 132 9.39 15.58 -8.76
CA ASN A 132 7.98 15.41 -9.17
C ASN A 132 7.00 15.94 -8.11
N ALA A 133 7.46 16.72 -7.15
CA ALA A 133 6.64 17.20 -6.04
C ALA A 133 5.34 17.89 -6.49
N HIS A 134 5.39 18.74 -7.51
CA HIS A 134 4.22 19.40 -8.05
C HIS A 134 3.18 18.42 -8.62
N ARG A 135 3.61 17.34 -9.27
CA ARG A 135 2.71 16.29 -9.78
C ARG A 135 2.10 15.50 -8.62
N VAL A 136 2.93 15.11 -7.67
CA VAL A 136 2.48 14.36 -6.49
C VAL A 136 1.46 15.17 -5.70
N LEU A 137 1.73 16.46 -5.44
CA LEU A 137 0.82 17.34 -4.71
C LEU A 137 -0.47 17.61 -5.51
N HIS A 138 -0.38 17.83 -6.82
CA HIS A 138 -1.54 18.07 -7.66
C HIS A 138 -2.49 16.86 -7.65
N PHE A 139 -1.97 15.65 -7.84
CA PHE A 139 -2.79 14.44 -7.86
C PHE A 139 -3.30 14.03 -6.48
N THR A 140 -2.58 14.33 -5.42
CA THR A 140 -3.01 14.00 -4.05
C THR A 140 -4.00 15.02 -3.48
N SER A 141 -3.92 16.28 -3.86
CA SER A 141 -4.83 17.35 -3.39
C SER A 141 -6.12 17.43 -4.20
N ASN A 142 -6.05 17.13 -5.50
CA ASN A 142 -7.20 17.16 -6.41
C ASN A 142 -7.80 15.76 -6.66
N SER A 143 -7.42 14.77 -5.89
CA SER A 143 -8.08 13.47 -5.96
C SER A 143 -9.54 13.65 -5.60
N VAL A 144 -10.38 13.81 -6.62
CA VAL A 144 -11.82 13.66 -6.49
C VAL A 144 -12.04 12.32 -5.80
N ILE A 145 -12.73 12.34 -4.69
CA ILE A 145 -13.19 11.14 -4.00
C ILE A 145 -14.12 10.44 -4.98
N LEU A 146 -13.54 9.67 -5.89
CA LEU A 146 -14.33 8.76 -6.69
C LEU A 146 -14.97 7.79 -5.71
N PRO A 147 -16.28 7.56 -5.83
CA PRO A 147 -16.98 6.72 -4.88
C PRO A 147 -16.23 5.40 -4.77
N ILE A 148 -15.75 5.14 -3.57
CA ILE A 148 -15.18 3.87 -3.13
C ILE A 148 -16.01 2.77 -3.77
N CYS A 149 -15.37 1.73 -4.24
CA CYS A 149 -16.03 0.53 -4.72
C CYS A 149 -17.18 0.18 -3.78
N ARG A 150 -18.39 0.66 -4.09
CA ARG A 150 -19.58 0.11 -3.47
C ARG A 150 -19.62 -1.34 -3.90
N VAL A 151 -19.28 -2.22 -2.99
CA VAL A 151 -19.68 -3.61 -3.10
C VAL A 151 -21.20 -3.55 -3.11
N THR A 152 -21.79 -3.51 -4.29
CA THR A 152 -23.19 -3.81 -4.43
C THR A 152 -23.33 -5.27 -4.05
N ARG A 153 -23.66 -5.51 -2.79
CA ARG A 153 -24.25 -6.78 -2.40
C ARG A 153 -25.52 -6.94 -3.24
N ARG A 154 -25.47 -7.78 -4.21
CA ARG A 154 -26.65 -8.44 -4.76
C ARG A 154 -26.77 -9.80 -4.13
#